data_e8130c90febe533853199425886db0d2
#
_entry.id   e8130c90febe533853199425886db0d2
#
_cell.length_a   1.000
_cell.length_b   1.000
_cell.length_c   1.000
_cell.angle_alpha   90.00
_cell.angle_beta   90.00
_cell.angle_gamma   90.00
#
_symmetry.space_group_name_H-M   'P 1'
#
loop_
_entity.id
_entity.type
_entity.pdbx_description
1 polymer ?
#
loop_
_entity_poly.entity_id
_entity_poly.type
_entity_poly.pdbx_seq_one_letter_code
_entity_poly.pdbx_strand_id
1 'polypeptide(L)'
;MTLSQFEDIRSYNDDEIPDAMEYMLNDESSLNMFRFIVPDATHEDLKNLIGNIKTVDEFQRNVMTRFVNWIISNTIQHLYCQGVENIKKENAYLFTANHRDITLDAFVLQMCMLNNNLDTCNIAFGSNLIMSDLINVFSKTNKMFKVERSKNFREFAYNSQHLSDYIRYLIRDRKSVWIAQRDGRTKDGNDKTDHG
;
A
#
# COMPACT_ATOMS: atom_id res chain seq x y z
N MET A 1 17.81 5.22 14.55
CA MET A 1 16.47 5.66 14.11
C MET A 1 15.46 4.77 14.80
N THR A 2 14.41 5.34 15.36
CA THR A 2 13.29 4.64 15.98
C THR A 2 12.03 4.89 15.14
N LEU A 3 11.06 3.98 15.17
CA LEU A 3 9.82 4.12 14.39
C LEU A 3 9.04 5.38 14.76
N SER A 4 9.10 5.80 16.02
CA SER A 4 8.46 7.04 16.52
C SER A 4 8.90 8.32 15.81
N GLN A 5 10.03 8.31 15.11
CA GLN A 5 10.48 9.46 14.32
C GLN A 5 9.69 9.65 13.01
N PHE A 6 8.86 8.65 12.62
CA PHE A 6 8.15 8.58 11.35
C PHE A 6 6.62 8.50 11.50
N GLU A 7 6.08 8.89 12.67
CA GLU A 7 4.63 8.83 12.97
C GLU A 7 3.78 9.59 11.94
N ASP A 8 4.33 10.64 11.39
CA ASP A 8 3.68 11.52 10.41
C ASP A 8 3.52 10.88 9.03
N ILE A 9 4.39 9.88 8.69
CA ILE A 9 4.38 9.26 7.36
C ILE A 9 4.19 7.74 7.37
N ARG A 10 4.47 7.04 8.46
CA ARG A 10 4.47 5.58 8.51
C ARG A 10 3.11 4.93 8.29
N SER A 11 3.11 3.68 7.83
CA SER A 11 1.97 2.77 7.89
C SER A 11 1.70 2.31 9.33
N TYR A 12 0.56 1.66 9.55
CA TYR A 12 0.23 1.04 10.84
C TYR A 12 1.09 -0.20 11.11
N ASN A 13 1.27 -0.48 12.40
CA ASN A 13 1.75 -1.75 12.93
C ASN A 13 0.55 -2.63 13.31
N ASP A 14 0.81 -3.89 13.66
CA ASP A 14 -0.23 -4.86 13.99
C ASP A 14 -1.06 -4.45 15.22
N ASP A 15 -0.48 -3.78 16.20
CA ASP A 15 -1.16 -3.29 17.41
C ASP A 15 -2.20 -2.18 17.13
N GLU A 16 -2.09 -1.50 15.99
CA GLU A 16 -3.04 -0.45 15.57
C GLU A 16 -4.17 -1.00 14.68
N ILE A 17 -4.07 -2.24 14.21
CA ILE A 17 -5.04 -2.83 13.28
C ILE A 17 -6.43 -3.04 13.92
N PRO A 18 -6.57 -3.51 15.16
CA PRO A 18 -7.89 -3.63 15.78
C PRO A 18 -8.69 -2.32 15.77
N ASP A 19 -8.05 -1.21 16.14
CA ASP A 19 -8.69 0.12 16.17
C ASP A 19 -9.06 0.58 14.75
N ALA A 20 -8.19 0.31 13.77
CA ALA A 20 -8.48 0.60 12.36
C ALA A 20 -9.67 -0.21 11.83
N MET A 21 -9.80 -1.48 12.21
CA MET A 21 -10.95 -2.33 11.85
C MET A 21 -12.23 -1.83 12.51
N GLU A 22 -12.19 -1.47 13.78
CA GLU A 22 -13.32 -0.87 14.50
C GLU A 22 -13.78 0.43 13.83
N TYR A 23 -12.84 1.32 13.47
CA TYR A 23 -13.14 2.53 12.71
C TYR A 23 -13.85 2.20 11.39
N MET A 24 -13.32 1.27 10.61
CA MET A 24 -13.89 0.91 9.30
C MET A 24 -15.27 0.25 9.43
N LEU A 25 -15.55 -0.50 10.49
CA LEU A 25 -16.87 -1.09 10.75
C LEU A 25 -17.93 -0.06 11.12
N ASN A 26 -17.52 1.06 11.72
CA ASN A 26 -18.40 2.13 12.14
C ASN A 26 -18.57 3.26 11.12
N ASP A 27 -17.82 3.23 10.00
CA ASP A 27 -17.91 4.21 8.92
C ASP A 27 -18.72 3.68 7.74
N GLU A 28 -19.80 4.36 7.37
CA GLU A 28 -20.72 3.92 6.32
C GLU A 28 -20.04 3.89 4.92
N SER A 29 -19.12 4.82 4.64
CA SER A 29 -18.37 4.85 3.39
C SER A 29 -17.45 3.64 3.28
N SER A 30 -16.85 3.25 4.38
CA SER A 30 -16.06 2.04 4.52
C SER A 30 -16.90 0.79 4.23
N LEU A 31 -18.06 0.67 4.85
CA LEU A 31 -18.97 -0.46 4.63
C LEU A 31 -19.41 -0.56 3.17
N ASN A 32 -19.68 0.57 2.51
CA ASN A 32 -20.00 0.60 1.08
C ASN A 32 -18.82 0.16 0.21
N MET A 33 -17.59 0.54 0.58
CA MET A 33 -16.39 0.06 -0.10
C MET A 33 -16.23 -1.46 0.04
N PHE A 34 -16.46 -2.02 1.23
CA PHE A 34 -16.40 -3.48 1.43
C PHE A 34 -17.52 -4.21 0.69
N ARG A 35 -18.73 -3.66 0.60
CA ARG A 35 -19.83 -4.22 -0.22
C ARG A 35 -19.50 -4.26 -1.70
N PHE A 36 -18.65 -3.34 -2.20
CA PHE A 36 -18.16 -3.43 -3.56
C PHE A 36 -17.30 -4.68 -3.80
N ILE A 37 -16.56 -5.12 -2.78
CA ILE A 37 -15.73 -6.33 -2.82
C ILE A 37 -16.57 -7.60 -2.58
N VAL A 38 -17.60 -7.49 -1.72
CA VAL A 38 -18.52 -8.58 -1.35
C VAL A 38 -19.95 -8.03 -1.44
N PRO A 39 -20.57 -7.98 -2.65
CA PRO A 39 -21.82 -7.24 -2.91
C PRO A 39 -23.01 -7.68 -2.05
N ASP A 40 -23.12 -8.96 -1.76
CA ASP A 40 -24.26 -9.54 -1.03
C ASP A 40 -24.00 -9.64 0.49
N ALA A 41 -22.87 -9.09 0.98
CA ALA A 41 -22.53 -9.18 2.39
C ALA A 41 -23.45 -8.30 3.26
N THR A 42 -24.04 -8.90 4.27
CA THR A 42 -24.73 -8.18 5.34
C THR A 42 -23.71 -7.43 6.23
N HIS A 43 -24.19 -6.56 7.10
CA HIS A 43 -23.30 -5.91 8.10
C HIS A 43 -22.63 -6.95 9.00
N GLU A 44 -23.33 -8.00 9.38
CA GLU A 44 -22.78 -9.10 10.19
C GLU A 44 -21.72 -9.90 9.44
N ASP A 45 -21.90 -10.13 8.15
CA ASP A 45 -20.87 -10.78 7.31
C ASP A 45 -19.61 -9.93 7.22
N LEU A 46 -19.75 -8.61 7.06
CA LEU A 46 -18.62 -7.68 7.05
C LEU A 46 -17.93 -7.64 8.42
N LYS A 47 -18.69 -7.61 9.51
CA LYS A 47 -18.16 -7.69 10.85
C LYS A 47 -17.35 -8.98 11.09
N ASN A 48 -17.86 -10.11 10.60
CA ASN A 48 -17.16 -11.39 10.68
C ASN A 48 -15.91 -11.42 9.78
N LEU A 49 -15.95 -10.76 8.61
CA LEU A 49 -14.83 -10.72 7.68
C LEU A 49 -13.68 -9.87 8.20
N ILE A 50 -13.96 -8.68 8.73
CA ILE A 50 -12.92 -7.70 9.07
C ILE A 50 -12.75 -7.47 10.58
N GLY A 51 -13.78 -7.71 11.39
CA GLY A 51 -13.73 -7.44 12.85
C GLY A 51 -12.78 -8.36 13.62
N ASN A 52 -12.39 -9.49 13.04
CA ASN A 52 -11.43 -10.42 13.64
C ASN A 52 -9.99 -10.22 13.15
N ILE A 53 -9.76 -9.31 12.23
CA ILE A 53 -8.43 -8.99 11.69
C ILE A 53 -7.62 -8.25 12.76
N LYS A 54 -6.42 -8.75 13.07
CA LYS A 54 -5.53 -8.22 14.11
C LYS A 54 -4.16 -7.82 13.60
N THR A 55 -3.84 -8.22 12.37
CA THR A 55 -2.53 -7.94 11.78
C THR A 55 -2.67 -7.38 10.37
N VAL A 56 -1.65 -6.65 9.93
CA VAL A 56 -1.56 -6.12 8.58
C VAL A 56 -1.56 -7.26 7.55
N ASP A 57 -0.88 -8.39 7.84
CA ASP A 57 -0.85 -9.56 6.96
C ASP A 57 -2.25 -10.18 6.79
N GLU A 58 -3.01 -10.32 7.88
CA GLU A 58 -4.39 -10.78 7.81
C GLU A 58 -5.28 -9.86 6.97
N PHE A 59 -5.14 -8.54 7.12
CA PHE A 59 -5.87 -7.58 6.29
C PHE A 59 -5.54 -7.76 4.82
N GLN A 60 -4.27 -7.86 4.48
CA GLN A 60 -3.85 -8.03 3.10
C GLN A 60 -4.32 -9.35 2.50
N ARG A 61 -4.24 -10.47 3.23
CA ARG A 61 -4.66 -11.80 2.75
C ARG A 61 -6.18 -11.93 2.68
N ASN A 62 -6.91 -11.42 3.66
CA ASN A 62 -8.35 -11.66 3.75
C ASN A 62 -9.18 -10.61 3.01
N VAL A 63 -8.70 -9.35 2.92
CA VAL A 63 -9.42 -8.24 2.30
C VAL A 63 -8.80 -7.84 0.96
N MET A 64 -7.52 -7.43 0.98
CA MET A 64 -6.88 -6.87 -0.22
C MET A 64 -6.76 -7.89 -1.34
N THR A 65 -6.48 -9.16 -1.03
CA THR A 65 -6.43 -10.23 -2.02
C THR A 65 -7.77 -10.36 -2.77
N ARG A 66 -8.90 -10.28 -2.07
CA ARG A 66 -10.23 -10.33 -2.69
C ARG A 66 -10.46 -9.14 -3.62
N PHE A 67 -10.14 -7.94 -3.14
CA PHE A 67 -10.28 -6.71 -3.92
C PHE A 67 -9.43 -6.74 -5.19
N VAL A 68 -8.15 -7.08 -5.06
CA VAL A 68 -7.22 -7.10 -6.20
C VAL A 68 -7.59 -8.21 -7.19
N ASN A 69 -7.98 -9.39 -6.71
CA ASN A 69 -8.46 -10.48 -7.57
C ASN A 69 -9.72 -10.07 -8.34
N TRP A 70 -10.66 -9.36 -7.69
CA TRP A 70 -11.83 -8.84 -8.38
C TRP A 70 -11.44 -7.87 -9.51
N ILE A 71 -10.53 -6.92 -9.25
CA ILE A 71 -10.03 -6.00 -10.29
C ILE A 71 -9.37 -6.79 -11.43
N ILE A 72 -8.44 -7.69 -11.12
CA ILE A 72 -7.71 -8.48 -12.11
C ILE A 72 -8.70 -9.25 -12.99
N SER A 73 -9.65 -9.96 -12.40
CA SER A 73 -10.61 -10.78 -13.12
C SER A 73 -11.53 -9.98 -14.04
N ASN A 74 -11.79 -8.71 -13.71
CA ASN A 74 -12.70 -7.86 -14.51
C ASN A 74 -12.00 -6.92 -15.48
N THR A 75 -10.68 -6.69 -15.33
CA THR A 75 -9.99 -5.65 -16.12
C THR A 75 -8.72 -6.12 -16.81
N ILE A 76 -8.16 -7.28 -16.44
CA ILE A 76 -6.90 -7.79 -16.96
C ILE A 76 -7.13 -9.13 -17.65
N GLN A 77 -6.83 -9.20 -18.96
CA GLN A 77 -6.97 -10.44 -19.71
C GLN A 77 -5.88 -11.46 -19.37
N HIS A 78 -4.64 -11.00 -19.22
CA HIS A 78 -3.50 -11.84 -18.91
C HIS A 78 -2.56 -11.12 -17.96
N LEU A 79 -2.20 -11.79 -16.86
CA LEU A 79 -1.22 -11.32 -15.89
C LEU A 79 -0.05 -12.31 -15.86
N TYR A 80 1.15 -11.81 -16.10
CA TYR A 80 2.38 -12.60 -16.02
C TYR A 80 3.27 -12.04 -14.92
N CYS A 81 3.75 -12.91 -14.03
CA CYS A 81 4.69 -12.58 -12.98
C CYS A 81 6.00 -13.33 -13.28
N GLN A 82 7.05 -12.59 -13.62
CA GLN A 82 8.37 -13.14 -13.95
C GLN A 82 9.43 -12.55 -13.02
N GLY A 83 10.51 -13.30 -12.78
CA GLY A 83 11.64 -12.84 -11.96
C GLY A 83 11.44 -13.00 -10.45
N VAL A 84 10.30 -13.56 -10.00
CA VAL A 84 10.03 -13.83 -8.57
C VAL A 84 11.06 -14.78 -7.97
N GLU A 85 11.57 -15.69 -8.75
CA GLU A 85 12.63 -16.63 -8.37
C GLU A 85 13.96 -15.94 -7.95
N ASN A 86 14.13 -14.66 -8.30
CA ASN A 86 15.28 -13.85 -7.89
C ASN A 86 15.08 -13.18 -6.51
N ILE A 87 13.86 -13.21 -5.98
CA ILE A 87 13.52 -12.61 -4.69
C ILE A 87 13.71 -13.65 -3.59
N LYS A 88 14.69 -13.40 -2.74
CA LYS A 88 14.95 -14.25 -1.56
C LYS A 88 14.13 -13.76 -0.38
N LYS A 89 13.40 -14.65 0.27
CA LYS A 89 12.48 -14.34 1.37
C LYS A 89 13.18 -13.69 2.57
N GLU A 90 14.43 -14.02 2.80
CA GLU A 90 15.26 -13.48 3.87
C GLU A 90 15.77 -12.05 3.65
N ASN A 91 15.60 -11.50 2.44
CA ASN A 91 16.09 -10.17 2.07
C ASN A 91 14.95 -9.15 1.99
N ALA A 92 15.28 -7.89 2.26
CA ALA A 92 14.44 -6.76 1.94
C ALA A 92 14.92 -6.07 0.65
N TYR A 93 13.98 -5.58 -0.14
CA TYR A 93 14.22 -4.97 -1.44
C TYR A 93 13.58 -3.60 -1.56
N LEU A 94 14.25 -2.71 -2.25
CA LEU A 94 13.65 -1.49 -2.78
C LEU A 94 13.23 -1.75 -4.22
N PHE A 95 11.95 -1.94 -4.46
CA PHE A 95 11.36 -2.05 -5.79
C PHE A 95 11.13 -0.67 -6.36
N THR A 96 11.78 -0.36 -7.46
CA THR A 96 11.52 0.85 -8.23
C THR A 96 10.80 0.45 -9.52
N ALA A 97 9.73 1.13 -9.83
CA ALA A 97 8.89 0.80 -10.97
C ALA A 97 8.47 2.05 -11.74
N ASN A 98 8.18 1.83 -13.01
CA ASN A 98 7.50 2.81 -13.83
C ASN A 98 6.07 3.00 -13.30
N HIS A 99 5.55 4.21 -13.36
CA HIS A 99 4.22 4.52 -12.84
C HIS A 99 3.21 4.67 -13.98
N ARG A 100 2.32 3.68 -14.12
CA ARG A 100 1.25 3.64 -15.12
C ARG A 100 -0.11 3.84 -14.51
N ASP A 101 -0.39 3.17 -13.41
CA ASP A 101 -1.69 3.17 -12.74
C ASP A 101 -1.53 3.41 -11.23
N ILE A 102 -2.43 4.22 -10.65
CA ILE A 102 -2.36 4.57 -9.22
C ILE A 102 -2.56 3.35 -8.33
N THR A 103 -3.41 2.41 -8.77
CA THR A 103 -3.88 1.28 -7.99
C THR A 103 -3.15 -0.01 -8.39
N LEU A 104 -3.12 -0.29 -9.70
CA LEU A 104 -2.69 -1.59 -10.20
C LEU A 104 -1.19 -1.82 -10.06
N ASP A 105 -0.35 -0.80 -10.28
CA ASP A 105 1.11 -0.99 -10.27
C ASP A 105 1.59 -1.66 -8.98
N ALA A 106 1.23 -1.11 -7.82
CA ALA A 106 1.62 -1.65 -6.53
C ALA A 106 0.82 -2.91 -6.16
N PHE A 107 -0.49 -2.94 -6.41
CA PHE A 107 -1.35 -4.05 -5.98
C PHE A 107 -1.08 -5.34 -6.74
N VAL A 108 -0.79 -5.26 -8.03
CA VAL A 108 -0.38 -6.43 -8.83
C VAL A 108 0.95 -7.00 -8.32
N LEU A 109 1.92 -6.15 -7.98
CA LEU A 109 3.16 -6.61 -7.34
C LEU A 109 2.87 -7.33 -6.02
N GLN A 110 2.03 -6.76 -5.14
CA GLN A 110 1.66 -7.39 -3.88
C GLN A 110 1.03 -8.77 -4.10
N MET A 111 0.14 -8.90 -5.11
CA MET A 111 -0.45 -10.20 -5.47
C MET A 111 0.59 -11.20 -5.97
N CYS A 112 1.52 -10.76 -6.81
CA CYS A 112 2.62 -11.62 -7.25
C CYS A 112 3.46 -12.12 -6.05
N MET A 113 3.73 -11.25 -5.08
CA MET A 113 4.47 -11.63 -3.87
C MET A 113 3.68 -12.63 -3.02
N LEU A 114 2.42 -12.35 -2.71
CA LEU A 114 1.56 -13.23 -1.91
C LEU A 114 1.38 -14.61 -2.55
N ASN A 115 1.16 -14.67 -3.87
CA ASN A 115 0.99 -15.93 -4.61
C ASN A 115 2.27 -16.79 -4.62
N ASN A 116 3.41 -16.19 -4.33
CA ASN A 116 4.70 -16.87 -4.23
C ASN A 116 5.22 -17.01 -2.78
N ASN A 117 4.33 -16.85 -1.80
CA ASN A 117 4.64 -16.94 -0.36
C ASN A 117 5.75 -15.97 0.09
N LEU A 118 5.84 -14.81 -0.54
CA LEU A 118 6.70 -13.71 -0.15
C LEU A 118 5.93 -12.69 0.69
N ASP A 119 6.65 -11.97 1.55
CA ASP A 119 6.07 -10.85 2.28
C ASP A 119 5.83 -9.67 1.33
N THR A 120 4.70 -9.00 1.50
CA THR A 120 4.35 -7.79 0.75
C THR A 120 5.27 -6.62 1.10
N CYS A 121 5.40 -5.65 0.21
CA CYS A 121 6.19 -4.45 0.46
C CYS A 121 5.36 -3.29 1.01
N ASN A 122 6.04 -2.35 1.65
CA ASN A 122 5.49 -1.05 1.99
C ASN A 122 5.42 -0.18 0.74
N ILE A 123 4.32 0.54 0.54
CA ILE A 123 4.00 1.25 -0.70
C ILE A 123 4.07 2.76 -0.47
N ALA A 124 4.86 3.47 -1.27
CA ALA A 124 4.87 4.93 -1.28
C ALA A 124 3.55 5.48 -1.84
N PHE A 125 2.89 6.36 -1.08
CA PHE A 125 1.56 6.89 -1.39
C PHE A 125 1.53 8.42 -1.22
N GLY A 126 1.23 9.14 -2.29
CA GLY A 126 1.25 10.61 -2.28
C GLY A 126 0.22 11.21 -1.32
N SER A 127 0.62 12.17 -0.50
CA SER A 127 -0.27 12.85 0.48
C SER A 127 -1.49 13.51 -0.16
N ASN A 128 -1.37 13.92 -1.42
CA ASN A 128 -2.48 14.50 -2.21
C ASN A 128 -3.61 13.50 -2.53
N LEU A 129 -3.41 12.22 -2.32
CA LEU A 129 -4.42 11.17 -2.50
C LEU A 129 -5.21 10.89 -1.20
N ILE A 130 -4.76 11.40 -0.07
CA ILE A 130 -5.44 11.28 1.22
C ILE A 130 -6.54 12.34 1.29
N MET A 131 -7.71 12.02 0.76
CA MET A 131 -8.85 12.95 0.68
C MET A 131 -9.85 12.82 1.83
N SER A 132 -9.69 11.81 2.68
CA SER A 132 -10.54 11.57 3.86
C SER A 132 -9.81 10.72 4.89
N ASP A 133 -10.32 10.71 6.12
CA ASP A 133 -9.80 9.86 7.19
C ASP A 133 -9.90 8.37 6.84
N LEU A 134 -10.99 7.97 6.15
CA LEU A 134 -11.12 6.60 5.65
C LEU A 134 -9.96 6.20 4.72
N ILE A 135 -9.62 7.06 3.75
CA ILE A 135 -8.51 6.79 2.83
C ILE A 135 -7.19 6.72 3.59
N ASN A 136 -7.00 7.57 4.59
CA ASN A 136 -5.81 7.55 5.45
C ASN A 136 -5.71 6.23 6.24
N VAL A 137 -6.78 5.87 6.96
CA VAL A 137 -6.83 4.63 7.76
C VAL A 137 -6.62 3.41 6.87
N PHE A 138 -7.35 3.30 5.76
CA PHE A 138 -7.24 2.20 4.80
C PHE A 138 -5.82 2.08 4.23
N SER A 139 -5.22 3.20 3.81
CA SER A 139 -3.87 3.22 3.26
C SER A 139 -2.84 2.75 4.29
N LYS A 140 -2.89 3.28 5.51
CA LYS A 140 -1.96 2.89 6.59
C LYS A 140 -2.10 1.41 6.95
N THR A 141 -3.34 0.90 6.98
CA THR A 141 -3.63 -0.54 7.20
C THR A 141 -3.04 -1.42 6.08
N ASN A 142 -2.97 -0.92 4.85
CA ASN A 142 -2.43 -1.66 3.70
C ASN A 142 -0.94 -1.41 3.45
N LYS A 143 -0.13 -1.17 4.47
CA LYS A 143 1.32 -0.89 4.37
C LYS A 143 1.65 0.31 3.49
N MET A 144 0.73 1.25 3.28
CA MET A 144 1.04 2.46 2.54
C MET A 144 1.59 3.53 3.47
N PHE A 145 2.70 4.14 3.08
CA PHE A 145 3.31 5.25 3.80
C PHE A 145 3.25 6.53 2.99
N LYS A 146 3.07 7.65 3.69
CA LYS A 146 2.79 8.94 3.09
C LYS A 146 4.05 9.57 2.50
N VAL A 147 3.95 10.05 1.26
CA VAL A 147 4.94 10.87 0.59
C VAL A 147 4.43 12.29 0.53
N GLU A 148 5.04 13.16 1.32
CA GLU A 148 4.68 14.59 1.35
C GLU A 148 5.17 15.30 0.10
N ARG A 149 4.25 16.08 -0.50
CA ARG A 149 4.55 16.90 -1.66
C ARG A 149 4.56 18.37 -1.26
N SER A 150 5.68 19.05 -1.44
CA SER A 150 5.80 20.48 -1.20
C SER A 150 6.33 21.21 -2.42
N LYS A 151 5.80 22.42 -2.63
CA LYS A 151 6.33 23.38 -3.63
C LYS A 151 7.46 24.24 -3.07
N ASN A 152 7.62 24.25 -1.75
CA ASN A 152 8.69 24.98 -1.08
C ASN A 152 9.97 24.14 -1.10
N PHE A 153 11.04 24.66 -1.64
CA PHE A 153 12.32 23.94 -1.78
C PHE A 153 12.89 23.42 -0.44
N ARG A 154 12.76 24.19 0.64
CA ARG A 154 13.27 23.77 1.96
C ARG A 154 12.45 22.62 2.52
N GLU A 155 11.13 22.71 2.43
CA GLU A 155 10.22 21.63 2.84
C GLU A 155 10.42 20.39 1.97
N PHE A 156 10.57 20.56 0.66
CA PHE A 156 10.88 19.47 -0.27
C PHE A 156 12.18 18.75 0.14
N ALA A 157 13.25 19.49 0.41
CA ALA A 157 14.53 18.91 0.82
C ALA A 157 14.39 18.15 2.15
N TYR A 158 13.70 18.75 3.14
CA TYR A 158 13.43 18.09 4.42
C TYR A 158 12.59 16.81 4.23
N ASN A 159 11.47 16.89 3.53
CA ASN A 159 10.57 15.74 3.30
C ASN A 159 11.28 14.63 2.53
N SER A 160 12.12 14.96 1.55
CA SER A 160 12.90 13.97 0.79
C SER A 160 13.93 13.27 1.68
N GLN A 161 14.59 13.98 2.57
CA GLN A 161 15.51 13.38 3.53
C GLN A 161 14.77 12.49 4.52
N HIS A 162 13.66 12.99 5.10
CA HIS A 162 12.82 12.25 6.04
C HIS A 162 12.28 10.96 5.43
N LEU A 163 11.77 11.03 4.20
CA LEU A 163 11.33 9.87 3.42
C LEU A 163 12.47 8.87 3.18
N SER A 164 13.64 9.35 2.77
CA SER A 164 14.82 8.51 2.55
C SER A 164 15.26 7.79 3.83
N ASP A 165 15.18 8.47 4.97
CA ASP A 165 15.52 7.89 6.28
C ASP A 165 14.48 6.83 6.68
N TYR A 166 13.19 7.04 6.41
CA TYR A 166 12.15 6.03 6.64
C TYR A 166 12.33 4.80 5.76
N ILE A 167 12.60 4.96 4.47
CA ILE A 167 12.90 3.84 3.57
C ILE A 167 14.11 3.04 4.06
N ARG A 168 15.19 3.72 4.47
CA ARG A 168 16.36 3.05 5.06
C ARG A 168 16.01 2.31 6.35
N TYR A 169 15.15 2.90 7.20
CA TYR A 169 14.65 2.25 8.39
C TYR A 169 13.93 0.95 8.04
N LEU A 170 12.97 0.98 7.11
CA LEU A 170 12.22 -0.20 6.66
C LEU A 170 13.13 -1.30 6.12
N ILE A 171 14.07 -0.96 5.23
CA ILE A 171 15.01 -1.94 4.65
C ILE A 171 15.91 -2.57 5.73
N ARG A 172 16.37 -1.79 6.71
CA ARG A 172 17.15 -2.32 7.85
C ARG A 172 16.30 -3.24 8.75
N ASP A 173 15.01 -2.95 8.87
CA ASP A 173 14.01 -3.78 9.58
C ASP A 173 13.50 -4.95 8.73
N ARG A 174 14.21 -5.28 7.62
CA ARG A 174 13.89 -6.36 6.67
C ARG A 174 12.50 -6.24 6.03
N LYS A 175 11.99 -5.04 5.89
CA LYS A 175 10.74 -4.73 5.20
C LYS A 175 11.01 -4.18 3.81
N SER A 176 10.49 -4.84 2.78
CA SER A 176 10.59 -4.38 1.41
C SER A 176 9.75 -3.13 1.17
N VAL A 177 10.17 -2.32 0.21
CA VAL A 177 9.55 -1.05 -0.15
C VAL A 177 9.31 -0.98 -1.65
N TRP A 178 8.16 -0.45 -2.06
CA TRP A 178 7.86 -0.09 -3.45
C TRP A 178 7.73 1.43 -3.59
N ILE A 179 8.41 1.99 -4.59
CA ILE A 179 8.28 3.41 -4.97
C ILE A 179 8.17 3.53 -6.49
N ALA A 180 7.40 4.53 -6.93
CA ALA A 180 7.42 4.94 -8.33
C ALA A 180 8.68 5.76 -8.62
N GLN A 181 9.32 5.49 -9.75
CA GLN A 181 10.56 6.17 -10.15
C GLN A 181 10.31 7.62 -10.61
N ARG A 182 9.06 7.94 -10.96
CA ARG A 182 8.68 9.21 -11.54
C ARG A 182 7.63 9.92 -10.67
N ASP A 183 7.68 11.26 -10.68
CA ASP A 183 6.64 12.09 -10.08
C ASP A 183 5.39 12.14 -10.97
N GLY A 184 4.52 11.18 -10.77
CA GLY A 184 3.26 11.03 -11.49
C GLY A 184 3.30 9.98 -12.60
N ARG A 185 2.11 9.64 -13.12
CA ARG A 185 1.91 8.57 -14.09
C ARG A 185 2.37 8.98 -15.49
N THR A 186 2.96 8.02 -16.21
CA THR A 186 3.17 8.18 -17.66
C THR A 186 1.83 8.11 -18.41
N LYS A 187 1.57 9.06 -19.30
CA LYS A 187 0.33 9.13 -20.09
C LYS A 187 0.43 8.34 -21.39
N ASP A 188 1.63 8.22 -21.94
CA ASP A 188 1.92 7.63 -23.26
C ASP A 188 2.70 6.31 -23.17
N GLY A 189 3.02 5.86 -21.97
CA GLY A 189 3.83 4.66 -21.73
C GLY A 189 5.34 4.88 -21.84
N ASN A 190 5.77 6.08 -22.18
CA ASN A 190 7.19 6.43 -22.22
C ASN A 190 7.64 6.93 -20.85
N ASP A 191 8.56 6.21 -20.24
CA ASP A 191 9.22 6.64 -19.02
C ASP A 191 10.34 7.60 -19.36
N LYS A 192 9.99 8.88 -19.35
CA LYS A 192 11.02 9.92 -19.37
C LYS A 192 11.52 10.08 -17.94
N THR A 193 12.82 9.99 -17.77
CA THR A 193 13.48 10.28 -16.48
C THR A 193 13.18 11.72 -16.12
N ASP A 194 12.51 11.97 -15.01
CA ASP A 194 12.43 13.30 -14.46
C ASP A 194 13.82 13.72 -13.98
N HIS A 195 14.22 14.93 -14.34
CA HIS A 195 15.41 15.54 -13.79
C HIS A 195 15.10 15.96 -12.35
N GLY A 196 15.24 15.00 -11.44
CA GLY A 196 15.15 15.24 -10.00
C GLY A 196 16.53 15.49 -9.41
#